data_ffa1c48ff6b24558452bb7ab7ca0de43
#
_entry.id   ffa1c48ff6b24558452bb7ab7ca0de43
#
_cell.length_a   1.000
_cell.length_b   1.000
_cell.length_c   1.000
_cell.angle_alpha   90.00
_cell.angle_beta   90.00
_cell.angle_gamma   90.00
#
_symmetry.space_group_name_H-M   'P 1'
#
loop_
_entity.id
_entity.type
_entity.pdbx_description
1 polymer ?
#
loop_
_entity_poly.entity_id
_entity_poly.type
_entity_poly.pdbx_seq_one_letter_code
_entity_poly.pdbx_strand_id
1 'polypeptide(L)'
;ANYLGGDITSGLLMTDLDTREDLALFLDIGTNGELVLGCREFLLMGAGAAGPALEGAVSRSGMRAEPGAICRIKIGPDNRLRYETVGGLPPKGICGSGILDLIAEGFLSGWIDSAGNLQKSASPCIRDVWDDTRQRNVPAIIYAYDSNVPLYFTQDDIGEFLTCKAAAHTMVATLLESVNVSPSEIGAFYLAGGFGTHYDLESAITVGLYPDLPREKFKILGNSSL
;
A
#
# COMPACT_ATOMS: atom_id res chain seq x y z
N ALA A 1 -22.89 -7.01 -12.90
CA ALA A 1 -21.81 -7.93 -12.59
C ALA A 1 -22.25 -8.84 -11.45
N ASN A 2 -22.25 -10.16 -11.62
CA ASN A 2 -22.75 -11.13 -10.63
C ASN A 2 -21.69 -11.55 -9.60
N TYR A 3 -20.57 -10.80 -9.48
CA TYR A 3 -19.38 -11.22 -8.71
C TYR A 3 -18.76 -10.13 -7.84
N LEU A 4 -19.49 -9.05 -7.53
CA LEU A 4 -19.04 -8.08 -6.53
C LEU A 4 -19.49 -8.58 -5.17
N GLY A 5 -18.54 -8.74 -4.23
CA GLY A 5 -18.77 -9.32 -2.92
C GLY A 5 -19.65 -8.46 -2.00
N GLY A 6 -20.07 -9.05 -0.89
CA GLY A 6 -20.83 -8.33 0.14
C GLY A 6 -20.04 -7.19 0.81
N ASP A 7 -18.71 -7.24 0.76
CA ASP A 7 -17.76 -6.22 1.21
C ASP A 7 -17.94 -4.88 0.48
N ILE A 8 -18.10 -4.91 -0.86
CA ILE A 8 -18.44 -3.70 -1.63
C ILE A 8 -19.78 -3.10 -1.17
N THR A 9 -20.77 -3.95 -0.98
CA THR A 9 -22.10 -3.47 -0.54
C THR A 9 -22.01 -2.86 0.86
N SER A 10 -21.28 -3.50 1.79
CA SER A 10 -21.05 -2.96 3.14
C SER A 10 -20.26 -1.65 3.07
N GLY A 11 -19.20 -1.62 2.23
CA GLY A 11 -18.38 -0.43 2.05
C GLY A 11 -19.19 0.75 1.51
N LEU A 12 -20.03 0.53 0.51
CA LEU A 12 -20.91 1.57 -0.05
C LEU A 12 -21.90 2.11 0.99
N LEU A 13 -22.44 1.28 1.87
CA LEU A 13 -23.31 1.72 2.95
C LEU A 13 -22.61 2.64 3.98
N MET A 14 -21.27 2.61 4.03
CA MET A 14 -20.48 3.50 4.88
C MET A 14 -20.15 4.84 4.19
N THR A 15 -20.57 5.02 2.95
CA THR A 15 -20.32 6.22 2.15
C THR A 15 -21.64 6.95 1.88
N ASP A 16 -21.53 8.17 1.38
CA ASP A 16 -22.65 8.96 0.84
C ASP A 16 -22.67 8.94 -0.70
N LEU A 17 -22.01 7.96 -1.33
CA LEU A 17 -21.72 7.93 -2.75
C LEU A 17 -22.99 7.92 -3.61
N ASP A 18 -24.04 7.24 -3.17
CA ASP A 18 -25.34 7.12 -3.83
C ASP A 18 -26.23 8.37 -3.69
N THR A 19 -25.86 9.29 -2.82
CA THR A 19 -26.62 10.53 -2.54
C THR A 19 -25.90 11.79 -2.98
N ARG A 20 -24.59 11.69 -3.31
CA ARG A 20 -23.76 12.82 -3.73
C ARG A 20 -24.16 13.36 -5.11
N GLU A 21 -23.99 14.66 -5.28
CA GLU A 21 -24.14 15.32 -6.60
C GLU A 21 -22.81 15.28 -7.39
N ASP A 22 -21.67 15.39 -6.69
CA ASP A 22 -20.33 15.33 -7.27
C ASP A 22 -19.83 13.86 -7.30
N LEU A 23 -18.90 13.59 -8.22
CA LEU A 23 -18.31 12.26 -8.35
C LEU A 23 -17.47 11.87 -7.14
N ALA A 24 -17.61 10.64 -6.71
CA ALA A 24 -16.75 10.04 -5.71
C ALA A 24 -16.24 8.67 -6.16
N LEU A 25 -15.08 8.29 -5.66
CA LEU A 25 -14.48 6.97 -5.87
C LEU A 25 -14.40 6.24 -4.53
N PHE A 26 -15.00 5.07 -4.46
CA PHE A 26 -14.76 4.09 -3.39
C PHE A 26 -13.75 3.07 -3.89
N LEU A 27 -12.76 2.77 -3.07
CA LEU A 27 -11.68 1.84 -3.38
C LEU A 27 -11.41 0.95 -2.17
N ASP A 28 -11.62 -0.34 -2.33
CA ASP A 28 -11.21 -1.37 -1.38
C ASP A 28 -10.02 -2.12 -1.98
N ILE A 29 -8.85 -2.03 -1.34
CA ILE A 29 -7.64 -2.71 -1.79
C ILE A 29 -7.24 -3.76 -0.78
N GLY A 30 -7.33 -5.02 -1.20
CA GLY A 30 -6.76 -6.19 -0.56
C GLY A 30 -5.96 -6.99 -1.60
N THR A 31 -6.01 -8.30 -1.54
CA THR A 31 -5.49 -9.20 -2.60
C THR A 31 -6.20 -8.95 -3.93
N ASN A 32 -7.50 -8.67 -3.88
CA ASN A 32 -8.25 -8.08 -4.98
C ASN A 32 -8.39 -6.57 -4.75
N GLY A 33 -8.62 -5.84 -5.82
CA GLY A 33 -9.01 -4.44 -5.77
C GLY A 33 -10.43 -4.32 -6.30
N GLU A 34 -11.33 -3.79 -5.49
CA GLU A 34 -12.68 -3.45 -5.88
C GLU A 34 -12.84 -1.93 -5.84
N LEU A 35 -13.51 -1.38 -6.85
CA LEU A 35 -13.72 0.05 -6.96
C LEU A 35 -15.12 0.38 -7.45
N VAL A 36 -15.66 1.49 -6.95
CA VAL A 36 -16.93 2.06 -7.38
C VAL A 36 -16.75 3.55 -7.62
N LEU A 37 -16.98 3.98 -8.84
CA LEU A 37 -17.02 5.38 -9.24
C LEU A 37 -18.47 5.80 -9.46
N GLY A 38 -18.88 6.93 -8.96
CA GLY A 38 -20.19 7.47 -9.28
C GLY A 38 -20.69 8.59 -8.37
N CYS A 39 -21.97 8.82 -8.49
CA CYS A 39 -22.76 9.78 -7.74
C CYS A 39 -24.21 9.29 -7.70
N ARG A 40 -25.15 10.11 -7.22
CA ARG A 40 -26.59 9.74 -7.17
C ARG A 40 -27.18 9.33 -8.53
N GLU A 41 -26.58 9.72 -9.66
CA GLU A 41 -27.12 9.46 -10.99
C GLU A 41 -26.69 8.10 -11.54
N PHE A 42 -25.49 7.63 -11.18
CA PHE A 42 -24.95 6.34 -11.63
C PHE A 42 -23.86 5.81 -10.70
N LEU A 43 -23.68 4.51 -10.72
CA LEU A 43 -22.57 3.78 -10.08
C LEU A 43 -21.91 2.89 -11.12
N LEU A 44 -20.63 3.08 -11.35
CA LEU A 44 -19.79 2.24 -12.20
C LEU A 44 -18.84 1.44 -11.33
N MET A 45 -18.85 0.13 -11.48
CA MET A 45 -18.09 -0.78 -10.64
C MET A 45 -16.99 -1.46 -11.45
N GLY A 46 -15.84 -1.66 -10.83
CA GLY A 46 -14.73 -2.40 -11.37
C GLY A 46 -14.10 -3.31 -10.32
N ALA A 47 -13.52 -4.41 -10.76
CA ALA A 47 -12.74 -5.29 -9.91
C ALA A 47 -11.54 -5.83 -10.69
N GLY A 48 -10.44 -6.07 -9.99
CA GLY A 48 -9.23 -6.64 -10.56
C GLY A 48 -8.30 -7.18 -9.47
N ALA A 49 -7.30 -7.95 -9.89
CA ALA A 49 -6.28 -8.45 -8.98
C ALA A 49 -5.26 -7.34 -8.68
N ALA A 50 -5.19 -6.86 -7.44
CA ALA A 50 -4.15 -5.94 -6.98
C ALA A 50 -2.90 -6.70 -6.52
N GLY A 51 -3.07 -7.93 -6.04
CA GLY A 51 -2.00 -8.79 -5.51
C GLY A 51 -1.80 -8.61 -4.01
N PRO A 52 -1.17 -9.60 -3.36
CA PRO A 52 -1.07 -9.67 -1.90
C PRO A 52 0.02 -8.77 -1.29
N ALA A 53 0.71 -7.96 -2.11
CA ALA A 53 1.82 -7.12 -1.65
C ALA A 53 1.45 -6.22 -0.48
N LEU A 54 0.27 -5.66 -0.58
CA LEU A 54 -0.24 -4.72 0.39
C LEU A 54 -0.77 -5.42 1.68
N GLU A 55 -0.90 -6.73 1.68
CA GLU A 55 -1.22 -7.54 2.87
C GLU A 55 0.04 -8.10 3.56
N GLY A 56 1.22 -7.70 3.11
CA GLY A 56 2.49 -8.15 3.66
C GLY A 56 3.10 -9.36 2.97
N ALA A 57 2.40 -10.01 2.02
CA ALA A 57 2.79 -11.30 1.47
C ALA A 57 3.91 -11.26 0.42
N VAL A 58 4.50 -10.12 0.12
CA VAL A 58 5.63 -9.98 -0.82
C VAL A 58 7.00 -10.22 -0.20
N SER A 59 7.09 -10.25 1.11
CA SER A 59 8.37 -10.39 1.82
C SER A 59 8.41 -11.69 2.61
N ARG A 60 9.59 -12.30 2.71
CA ARG A 60 9.84 -13.48 3.54
C ARG A 60 9.45 -13.26 5.01
N SER A 61 9.63 -12.05 5.53
CA SER A 61 9.26 -11.62 6.87
C SER A 61 7.96 -10.82 6.90
N GLY A 62 7.19 -10.88 5.81
CA GLY A 62 5.88 -10.25 5.73
C GLY A 62 4.85 -10.98 6.61
N MET A 63 4.01 -10.21 7.27
CA MET A 63 2.99 -10.73 8.17
C MET A 63 1.76 -9.82 8.22
N ARG A 64 0.67 -10.32 8.77
CA ARG A 64 -0.50 -9.47 9.07
C ARG A 64 -0.17 -8.46 10.16
N ALA A 65 -1.01 -7.44 10.32
CA ALA A 65 -0.88 -6.42 11.37
C ALA A 65 -1.23 -7.01 12.75
N GLU A 66 -0.36 -7.90 13.25
CA GLU A 66 -0.46 -8.62 14.53
C GLU A 66 0.63 -8.12 15.49
N PRO A 67 0.53 -8.42 16.81
CA PRO A 67 1.51 -8.01 17.79
C PRO A 67 2.96 -8.36 17.40
N GLY A 68 3.83 -7.35 17.32
CA GLY A 68 5.22 -7.47 16.85
C GLY A 68 5.42 -7.22 15.36
N ALA A 69 4.37 -7.03 14.57
CA ALA A 69 4.51 -6.60 13.18
C ALA A 69 4.95 -5.13 13.12
N ILE A 70 5.99 -4.82 12.35
CA ILE A 70 6.38 -3.44 12.06
C ILE A 70 5.29 -2.83 11.17
N CYS A 71 4.65 -1.77 11.68
CA CYS A 71 3.51 -1.12 11.05
C CYS A 71 3.80 0.34 10.63
N ARG A 72 4.88 0.93 11.12
CA ARG A 72 5.37 2.26 10.73
C ARG A 72 6.87 2.23 10.54
N ILE A 73 7.36 2.95 9.53
CA ILE A 73 8.79 3.17 9.29
C ILE A 73 9.02 4.63 8.94
N LYS A 74 10.12 5.18 9.49
CA LYS A 74 10.65 6.50 9.13
C LYS A 74 12.15 6.43 8.96
N ILE A 75 12.68 7.12 7.95
CA ILE A 75 14.11 7.34 7.77
C ILE A 75 14.39 8.80 8.12
N GLY A 76 15.14 9.00 9.21
CA GLY A 76 15.45 10.35 9.67
C GLY A 76 16.51 11.06 8.82
N PRO A 77 16.72 12.37 9.05
CA PRO A 77 17.77 13.15 8.37
C PRO A 77 19.20 12.62 8.67
N ASP A 78 19.34 11.84 9.74
CA ASP A 78 20.57 11.13 10.13
C ASP A 78 20.77 9.82 9.33
N ASN A 79 19.95 9.58 8.32
CA ASN A 79 19.92 8.38 7.47
C ASN A 79 19.73 7.08 8.27
N ARG A 80 19.05 7.16 9.43
CA ARG A 80 18.71 6.01 10.27
C ARG A 80 17.25 5.65 10.14
N LEU A 81 17.01 4.36 9.97
CA LEU A 81 15.68 3.79 9.98
C LEU A 81 15.17 3.64 11.42
N ARG A 82 13.97 4.09 11.65
CA ARG A 82 13.20 3.93 12.89
C ARG A 82 11.88 3.27 12.56
N TYR A 83 11.37 2.44 13.46
CA TYR A 83 10.11 1.73 13.25
C TYR A 83 9.28 1.68 14.52
N GLU A 84 7.98 1.45 14.32
CA GLU A 84 7.02 1.11 15.37
C GLU A 84 6.40 -0.24 15.06
N THR A 85 6.10 -1.00 16.12
CA THR A 85 5.45 -2.30 16.01
C THR A 85 4.05 -2.28 16.62
N VAL A 86 3.17 -3.10 16.10
CA VAL A 86 1.85 -3.33 16.68
C VAL A 86 2.02 -3.82 18.13
N GLY A 87 1.44 -3.08 19.07
CA GLY A 87 1.52 -3.37 20.49
C GLY A 87 2.86 -3.01 21.17
N GLY A 88 3.81 -2.35 20.47
CA GLY A 88 5.12 -1.97 21.03
C GLY A 88 6.00 -3.17 21.39
N LEU A 89 5.75 -4.34 20.80
CA LEU A 89 6.51 -5.57 21.08
C LEU A 89 7.76 -5.67 20.18
N PRO A 90 8.73 -6.53 20.54
CA PRO A 90 9.88 -6.80 19.67
C PRO A 90 9.45 -7.18 18.24
N PRO A 91 10.19 -6.74 17.21
CA PRO A 91 9.81 -6.96 15.82
C PRO A 91 9.93 -8.44 15.46
N LYS A 92 8.90 -8.97 14.78
CA LYS A 92 8.85 -10.33 14.25
C LYS A 92 8.80 -10.35 12.72
N GLY A 93 8.37 -9.25 12.13
CA GLY A 93 8.20 -9.08 10.69
C GLY A 93 7.62 -7.71 10.38
N ILE A 94 7.12 -7.56 9.16
CA ILE A 94 6.59 -6.29 8.64
C ILE A 94 5.20 -6.52 8.03
N CYS A 95 4.24 -5.66 8.35
CA CYS A 95 2.93 -5.71 7.72
C CYS A 95 2.83 -4.72 6.53
N GLY A 96 1.74 -4.78 5.80
CA GLY A 96 1.55 -4.00 4.57
C GLY A 96 1.76 -2.50 4.74
N SER A 97 1.29 -1.90 5.86
CA SER A 97 1.52 -0.48 6.14
C SER A 97 3.00 -0.17 6.38
N GLY A 98 3.72 -1.05 7.08
CA GLY A 98 5.17 -0.93 7.26
C GLY A 98 5.94 -1.05 5.94
N ILE A 99 5.52 -1.96 5.03
CA ILE A 99 6.10 -2.08 3.69
C ILE A 99 5.88 -0.80 2.89
N LEU A 100 4.67 -0.26 2.93
CA LEU A 100 4.33 0.99 2.25
C LEU A 100 5.22 2.14 2.73
N ASP A 101 5.37 2.29 4.05
CA ASP A 101 6.25 3.28 4.64
C ASP A 101 7.73 3.04 4.26
N LEU A 102 8.20 1.79 4.30
CA LEU A 102 9.58 1.44 3.94
C LEU A 102 9.94 1.87 2.52
N ILE A 103 9.04 1.64 1.55
CA ILE A 103 9.27 2.00 0.15
C ILE A 103 9.17 3.51 -0.04
N ALA A 104 8.17 4.17 0.56
CA ALA A 104 8.02 5.62 0.49
C ALA A 104 9.23 6.35 1.10
N GLU A 105 9.60 5.99 2.31
CA GLU A 105 10.77 6.57 3.00
C GLU A 105 12.08 6.25 2.28
N GLY A 106 12.23 5.03 1.77
CA GLY A 106 13.37 4.61 0.96
C GLY A 106 13.51 5.45 -0.31
N PHE A 107 12.41 5.75 -0.99
CA PHE A 107 12.38 6.62 -2.16
C PHE A 107 12.75 8.07 -1.78
N LEU A 108 12.13 8.64 -0.75
CA LEU A 108 12.38 10.01 -0.31
C LEU A 108 13.81 10.21 0.19
N SER A 109 14.43 9.18 0.79
CA SER A 109 15.80 9.22 1.32
C SER A 109 16.85 8.84 0.28
N GLY A 110 16.46 8.51 -0.97
CA GLY A 110 17.37 8.08 -2.03
C GLY A 110 17.95 6.68 -1.84
N TRP A 111 17.38 5.86 -0.97
CA TRP A 111 17.73 4.44 -0.84
C TRP A 111 17.17 3.61 -2.00
N ILE A 112 16.06 4.06 -2.56
CA ILE A 112 15.40 3.50 -3.75
C ILE A 112 15.34 4.62 -4.80
N ASP A 113 15.79 4.35 -6.02
CA ASP A 113 15.71 5.31 -7.12
C ASP A 113 14.32 5.32 -7.79
N SER A 114 14.13 6.22 -8.75
CA SER A 114 12.85 6.38 -9.47
C SER A 114 12.47 5.15 -10.33
N ALA A 115 13.43 4.25 -10.59
CA ALA A 115 13.17 2.99 -11.28
C ALA A 115 12.92 1.81 -10.32
N GLY A 116 12.94 2.07 -8.99
CA GLY A 116 12.74 1.07 -7.96
C GLY A 116 14.00 0.29 -7.58
N ASN A 117 15.21 0.75 -7.97
CA ASN A 117 16.43 0.05 -7.65
C ASN A 117 17.06 0.52 -6.34
N LEU A 118 17.52 -0.43 -5.54
CA LEU A 118 18.26 -0.15 -4.30
C LEU A 118 19.63 0.46 -4.58
N GLN A 119 19.93 1.56 -3.89
CA GLN A 119 21.18 2.28 -3.96
C GLN A 119 22.10 1.84 -2.82
N LYS A 120 22.95 0.83 -3.03
CA LYS A 120 23.81 0.22 -1.99
C LYS A 120 24.69 1.22 -1.22
N SER A 121 25.09 2.29 -1.87
CA SER A 121 25.91 3.35 -1.24
C SER A 121 25.11 4.31 -0.37
N ALA A 122 23.79 4.30 -0.46
CA ALA A 122 22.93 5.26 0.23
C ALA A 122 22.84 5.00 1.74
N SER A 123 22.95 3.74 2.18
CA SER A 123 22.85 3.39 3.60
C SER A 123 23.60 2.10 3.94
N PRO A 124 24.20 1.99 5.15
CA PRO A 124 24.75 0.73 5.65
C PRO A 124 23.67 -0.33 5.93
N CYS A 125 22.39 0.05 5.95
CA CYS A 125 21.29 -0.88 6.06
C CYS A 125 21.04 -1.65 4.76
N ILE A 126 21.58 -1.19 3.62
CA ILE A 126 21.43 -1.85 2.33
C ILE A 126 22.61 -2.77 2.09
N ARG A 127 22.36 -4.08 2.09
CA ARG A 127 23.38 -5.12 1.97
C ARG A 127 22.88 -6.26 1.11
N ASP A 128 23.84 -7.07 0.60
CA ASP A 128 23.46 -8.33 -0.02
C ASP A 128 23.10 -9.35 1.05
N VAL A 129 21.99 -10.05 0.82
CA VAL A 129 21.53 -11.20 1.61
C VAL A 129 21.47 -12.43 0.71
N TRP A 130 21.68 -13.61 1.30
CA TRP A 130 21.52 -14.85 0.56
C TRP A 130 20.03 -15.19 0.41
N ASP A 131 19.60 -15.36 -0.82
CA ASP A 131 18.23 -15.82 -1.13
C ASP A 131 18.28 -17.33 -1.40
N ASP A 132 17.75 -18.10 -0.45
CA ASP A 132 17.70 -19.56 -0.54
C ASP A 132 16.81 -20.05 -1.71
N THR A 133 15.79 -19.30 -2.06
CA THR A 133 14.87 -19.66 -3.15
C THR A 133 15.54 -19.49 -4.51
N ARG A 134 16.28 -18.39 -4.70
CA ARG A 134 16.94 -18.05 -5.96
C ARG A 134 18.39 -18.52 -6.01
N GLN A 135 18.91 -19.06 -4.90
CA GLN A 135 20.32 -19.53 -4.77
C GLN A 135 21.36 -18.48 -5.19
N ARG A 136 21.11 -17.21 -4.80
CA ARG A 136 22.01 -16.09 -5.11
C ARG A 136 21.97 -15.01 -4.03
N ASN A 137 23.01 -14.17 -4.00
CA ASN A 137 22.96 -12.94 -3.23
C ASN A 137 22.07 -11.90 -3.93
N VAL A 138 21.18 -11.26 -3.17
CA VAL A 138 20.28 -10.19 -3.63
C VAL A 138 20.44 -8.96 -2.74
N PRO A 139 20.39 -7.74 -3.29
CA PRO A 139 20.36 -6.53 -2.49
C PRO A 139 19.10 -6.48 -1.63
N ALA A 140 19.23 -6.04 -0.38
CA ALA A 140 18.11 -5.91 0.54
C ALA A 140 18.31 -4.77 1.53
N ILE A 141 17.21 -4.20 2.01
CA ILE A 141 17.19 -3.29 3.16
C ILE A 141 17.02 -4.14 4.42
N ILE A 142 18.01 -4.12 5.32
CA ILE A 142 17.86 -4.69 6.66
C ILE A 142 17.14 -3.63 7.52
N TYR A 143 15.91 -3.90 7.89
CA TYR A 143 15.09 -2.92 8.60
C TYR A 143 14.95 -3.19 10.11
N ALA A 144 15.19 -4.44 10.56
CA ALA A 144 15.17 -4.83 11.98
C ALA A 144 15.86 -6.18 12.19
N TYR A 145 15.84 -6.65 13.43
CA TYR A 145 16.30 -7.99 13.82
C TYR A 145 15.30 -8.64 14.77
N ASP A 146 14.95 -9.90 14.51
CA ASP A 146 14.28 -10.77 15.47
C ASP A 146 15.32 -11.70 16.10
N SER A 147 15.59 -11.52 17.41
CA SER A 147 16.53 -12.40 18.16
C SER A 147 17.86 -12.64 17.43
N ASN A 148 18.45 -11.61 16.82
CA ASN A 148 19.65 -11.62 15.97
C ASN A 148 19.46 -12.15 14.53
N VAL A 149 18.28 -12.55 14.13
CA VAL A 149 17.98 -12.87 12.73
C VAL A 149 17.58 -11.59 11.99
N PRO A 150 18.26 -11.23 10.88
CA PRO A 150 17.90 -10.02 10.15
C PRO A 150 16.52 -10.14 9.50
N LEU A 151 15.71 -9.11 9.71
CA LEU A 151 14.47 -8.89 8.97
C LEU A 151 14.79 -7.94 7.82
N TYR A 152 14.49 -8.35 6.59
CA TYR A 152 14.91 -7.62 5.40
C TYR A 152 13.86 -7.61 4.30
N PHE A 153 13.99 -6.63 3.41
CA PHE A 153 13.16 -6.46 2.23
C PHE A 153 14.08 -6.39 1.00
N THR A 154 13.92 -7.31 0.07
CA THR A 154 14.83 -7.47 -1.06
C THR A 154 14.50 -6.55 -2.22
N GLN A 155 15.43 -6.41 -3.17
CA GLN A 155 15.20 -5.77 -4.46
C GLN A 155 14.05 -6.43 -5.22
N ASP A 156 13.94 -7.75 -5.13
CA ASP A 156 12.88 -8.50 -5.83
C ASP A 156 11.51 -8.23 -5.16
N ASP A 157 11.45 -8.11 -3.83
CA ASP A 157 10.23 -7.74 -3.09
C ASP A 157 9.74 -6.34 -3.47
N ILE A 158 10.68 -5.40 -3.70
CA ILE A 158 10.35 -4.05 -4.22
C ILE A 158 9.71 -4.18 -5.61
N GLY A 159 10.27 -5.01 -6.49
CA GLY A 159 9.72 -5.25 -7.83
C GLY A 159 8.30 -5.82 -7.79
N GLU A 160 8.05 -6.78 -6.90
CA GLU A 160 6.71 -7.36 -6.70
C GLU A 160 5.72 -6.31 -6.16
N PHE A 161 6.13 -5.50 -5.17
CA PHE A 161 5.32 -4.40 -4.68
C PHE A 161 4.96 -3.40 -5.78
N LEU A 162 5.94 -2.98 -6.59
CA LEU A 162 5.71 -2.04 -7.70
C LEU A 162 4.77 -2.62 -8.75
N THR A 163 4.82 -3.94 -9.00
CA THR A 163 3.88 -4.63 -9.89
C THR A 163 2.46 -4.58 -9.35
N CYS A 164 2.26 -4.87 -8.06
CA CYS A 164 0.95 -4.80 -7.42
C CYS A 164 0.40 -3.35 -7.41
N LYS A 165 1.26 -2.37 -7.09
CA LYS A 165 0.91 -0.95 -7.15
C LYS A 165 0.49 -0.54 -8.56
N ALA A 166 1.23 -0.97 -9.59
CA ALA A 166 0.90 -0.66 -10.97
C ALA A 166 -0.46 -1.25 -11.38
N ALA A 167 -0.78 -2.47 -10.95
CA ALA A 167 -2.08 -3.09 -11.18
C ALA A 167 -3.22 -2.27 -10.54
N ALA A 168 -3.08 -1.87 -9.27
CA ALA A 168 -4.06 -1.04 -8.57
C ALA A 168 -4.24 0.32 -9.27
N HIS A 169 -3.15 0.98 -9.65
CA HIS A 169 -3.19 2.25 -10.38
C HIS A 169 -3.91 2.11 -11.72
N THR A 170 -3.59 1.05 -12.48
CA THR A 170 -4.20 0.80 -13.79
C THR A 170 -5.70 0.59 -13.68
N MET A 171 -6.19 -0.11 -12.65
CA MET A 171 -7.62 -0.28 -12.42
C MET A 171 -8.33 1.07 -12.25
N VAL A 172 -7.81 1.95 -11.41
CA VAL A 172 -8.36 3.28 -11.19
C VAL A 172 -8.32 4.10 -12.48
N ALA A 173 -7.17 4.14 -13.16
CA ALA A 173 -6.99 4.89 -14.40
C ALA A 173 -7.98 4.42 -15.48
N THR A 174 -8.07 3.10 -15.70
CA THR A 174 -8.99 2.51 -16.70
C THR A 174 -10.45 2.86 -16.41
N LEU A 175 -10.85 2.80 -15.13
CA LEU A 175 -12.23 3.15 -14.76
C LEU A 175 -12.53 4.62 -15.06
N LEU A 176 -11.65 5.53 -14.67
CA LEU A 176 -11.80 6.96 -14.91
C LEU A 176 -11.79 7.29 -16.41
N GLU A 177 -10.86 6.70 -17.16
CA GLU A 177 -10.78 6.85 -18.62
C GLU A 177 -12.06 6.36 -19.33
N SER A 178 -12.67 5.26 -18.86
CA SER A 178 -13.88 4.69 -19.47
C SER A 178 -15.07 5.64 -19.48
N VAL A 179 -15.09 6.63 -18.58
CA VAL A 179 -16.12 7.67 -18.47
C VAL A 179 -15.57 9.07 -18.74
N ASN A 180 -14.33 9.17 -19.22
CA ASN A 180 -13.63 10.42 -19.55
C ASN A 180 -13.60 11.41 -18.35
N VAL A 181 -13.30 10.92 -17.17
CA VAL A 181 -13.18 11.68 -15.92
C VAL A 181 -11.73 11.80 -15.50
N SER A 182 -11.29 13.01 -15.17
CA SER A 182 -9.97 13.26 -14.58
C SER A 182 -9.99 12.97 -13.07
N PRO A 183 -8.89 12.48 -12.47
CA PRO A 183 -8.79 12.36 -11.01
C PRO A 183 -9.10 13.65 -10.23
N SER A 184 -8.81 14.82 -10.81
CA SER A 184 -9.08 16.12 -10.20
C SER A 184 -10.57 16.44 -10.05
N GLU A 185 -11.43 15.83 -10.88
CA GLU A 185 -12.89 15.99 -10.85
C GLU A 185 -13.55 15.18 -9.74
N ILE A 186 -12.80 14.22 -9.13
CA ILE A 186 -13.30 13.44 -8.00
C ILE A 186 -13.40 14.33 -6.76
N GLY A 187 -14.58 14.43 -6.21
CA GLY A 187 -14.87 15.23 -5.00
C GLY A 187 -14.50 14.50 -3.71
N ALA A 188 -14.60 13.17 -3.67
CA ALA A 188 -14.20 12.36 -2.53
C ALA A 188 -13.61 11.00 -2.93
N PHE A 189 -12.59 10.56 -2.18
CA PHE A 189 -11.99 9.23 -2.24
C PHE A 189 -12.28 8.49 -0.94
N TYR A 190 -13.07 7.44 -1.00
CA TYR A 190 -13.33 6.53 0.12
C TYR A 190 -12.38 5.36 0.03
N LEU A 191 -11.57 5.18 1.06
CA LEU A 191 -10.54 4.15 1.12
C LEU A 191 -10.90 3.12 2.17
N ALA A 192 -11.14 1.89 1.74
CA ALA A 192 -11.40 0.73 2.59
C ALA A 192 -10.30 -0.33 2.42
N GLY A 193 -10.38 -1.40 3.19
CA GLY A 193 -9.50 -2.55 3.14
C GLY A 193 -8.72 -2.82 4.40
N GLY A 194 -8.03 -3.96 4.44
CA GLY A 194 -7.31 -4.48 5.62
C GLY A 194 -6.15 -3.63 6.12
N PHE A 195 -5.80 -2.57 5.43
CA PHE A 195 -4.80 -1.56 5.85
C PHE A 195 -5.27 -0.65 6.99
N GLY A 196 -6.53 -0.55 7.20
CA GLY A 196 -7.46 0.34 7.89
C GLY A 196 -7.00 1.09 9.14
N THR A 197 -6.09 0.60 9.98
CA THR A 197 -5.80 1.24 11.28
C THR A 197 -4.40 1.88 11.38
N HIS A 198 -3.46 1.50 10.52
CA HIS A 198 -2.04 1.93 10.62
C HIS A 198 -1.52 2.57 9.34
N TYR A 199 -2.41 2.92 8.46
CA TYR A 199 -2.12 3.39 7.12
C TYR A 199 -1.64 4.85 7.10
N ASP A 200 -0.58 5.12 6.34
CA ASP A 200 -0.09 6.47 6.08
C ASP A 200 -0.49 6.91 4.66
N LEU A 201 -1.41 7.86 4.57
CA LEU A 201 -1.87 8.41 3.29
C LEU A 201 -0.71 9.05 2.50
N GLU A 202 0.22 9.74 3.19
CA GLU A 202 1.36 10.38 2.53
C GLU A 202 2.30 9.35 1.93
N SER A 203 2.54 8.23 2.62
CA SER A 203 3.33 7.12 2.08
C SER A 203 2.68 6.54 0.81
N ALA A 204 1.36 6.37 0.81
CA ALA A 204 0.63 5.85 -0.36
C ALA A 204 0.65 6.81 -1.55
N ILE A 205 0.51 8.10 -1.32
CA ILE A 205 0.61 9.12 -2.36
C ILE A 205 2.06 9.19 -2.88
N THR A 206 3.04 9.14 -1.99
CA THR A 206 4.47 9.18 -2.33
C THR A 206 4.86 8.05 -3.27
N VAL A 207 4.39 6.83 -3.01
CA VAL A 207 4.65 5.69 -3.91
C VAL A 207 3.77 5.71 -5.16
N GLY A 208 2.80 6.62 -5.25
CA GLY A 208 1.86 6.74 -6.36
C GLY A 208 0.81 5.62 -6.40
N LEU A 209 0.44 5.08 -5.25
CA LEU A 209 -0.70 4.17 -5.11
C LEU A 209 -2.00 4.97 -5.27
N TYR A 210 -2.05 6.19 -4.75
CA TYR A 210 -3.15 7.14 -4.91
C TYR A 210 -2.68 8.42 -5.59
N PRO A 211 -3.58 9.13 -6.30
CA PRO A 211 -3.28 10.42 -6.91
C PRO A 211 -2.95 11.47 -5.85
N ASP A 212 -2.06 12.41 -6.20
CA ASP A 212 -1.75 13.55 -5.33
C ASP A 212 -2.87 14.61 -5.45
N LEU A 213 -3.84 14.51 -4.55
CA LEU A 213 -5.01 15.39 -4.45
C LEU A 213 -5.05 16.02 -3.05
N PRO A 214 -5.85 17.11 -2.86
CA PRO A 214 -6.11 17.68 -1.55
C PRO A 214 -6.54 16.62 -0.53
N ARG A 215 -5.88 16.59 0.64
CA ARG A 215 -6.02 15.53 1.65
C ARG A 215 -7.43 15.41 2.22
N GLU A 216 -8.18 16.54 2.23
CA GLU A 216 -9.58 16.58 2.64
C GLU A 216 -10.52 15.77 1.75
N LYS A 217 -10.09 15.43 0.52
CA LYS A 217 -10.86 14.55 -0.36
C LYS A 217 -10.79 13.08 0.06
N PHE A 218 -9.76 12.68 0.83
CA PHE A 218 -9.58 11.30 1.25
C PHE A 218 -10.32 11.00 2.55
N LYS A 219 -11.14 9.97 2.53
CA LYS A 219 -11.92 9.48 3.67
C LYS A 219 -11.55 8.01 3.93
N ILE A 220 -10.81 7.76 4.99
CA ILE A 220 -10.37 6.41 5.36
C ILE A 220 -11.48 5.75 6.18
N LEU A 221 -12.07 4.68 5.66
CA LEU A 221 -13.19 3.96 6.28
C LEU A 221 -12.73 2.79 7.18
N GLY A 222 -11.49 2.37 7.04
CA GLY A 222 -10.99 1.17 7.71
C GLY A 222 -11.44 -0.12 7.03
N ASN A 223 -11.61 -1.19 7.82
CA ASN A 223 -12.09 -2.47 7.28
C ASN A 223 -13.62 -2.44 7.13
N SER A 224 -14.10 -2.33 5.91
CA SER A 224 -15.53 -2.27 5.59
C SER A 224 -16.24 -3.65 5.63
N SER A 225 -15.48 -4.74 5.84
CA SER A 225 -15.99 -6.12 5.86
C SER A 225 -16.31 -6.64 7.28
N LEU A 226 -16.20 -5.80 8.32
CA LEU A 226 -16.46 -6.17 9.72
C LEU A 226 -17.85 -5.72 10.20
#